data_a187837975656521caeb1d700c7baaf3
#
_entry.id   a187837975656521caeb1d700c7baaf3
#
_cell.length_a   1.000
_cell.length_b   1.000
_cell.length_c   1.000
_cell.angle_alpha   90.00
_cell.angle_beta   90.00
_cell.angle_gamma   90.00
#
_symmetry.space_group_name_H-M   'P 1'
#
loop_
_entity.id
_entity.type
_entity.pdbx_description
1 polymer ?
#
loop_
_entity_poly.entity_id
_entity_poly.type
_entity_poly.pdbx_seq_one_letter_code
_entity_poly.pdbx_strand_id
1 'polypeptide(L)'
;ASFARVCKVALAAGWSAALGWVGTPGQIGGALKMNAGSRLGEIGNVVKRVQCISNGARIVLNHDECGFAYRKSNFPENAVLTRTWLQCDDCTVQESTNLMVEANKLLERRHLSQPKQKSAGSIFKNPSGDFAGRLIDEAAGKGLRVGGAEVSKVHANFIVNRGGATAKDVVTLATIVQERVQRMFDVVLEWEVKRVGDFS
;
A
#
# COMPACT_ATOMS: atom_id res chain seq x y z
N ALA A 1 -12.99 9.86 2.62
CA ALA A 1 -12.68 9.64 4.03
C ALA A 1 -11.25 9.14 4.17
N SER A 2 -10.56 9.52 5.28
CA SER A 2 -9.23 9.01 5.61
C SER A 2 -9.28 7.50 5.89
N PHE A 3 -8.37 6.73 5.30
CA PHE A 3 -8.29 5.28 5.49
C PHE A 3 -7.93 4.93 6.95
N ALA A 4 -7.04 5.69 7.57
CA ALA A 4 -6.70 5.52 8.98
C ALA A 4 -7.91 5.71 9.91
N ARG A 5 -8.83 6.65 9.61
CA ARG A 5 -10.07 6.84 10.37
C ARG A 5 -11.01 5.65 10.20
N VAL A 6 -11.17 5.14 8.96
CA VAL A 6 -11.97 3.93 8.68
C VAL A 6 -11.39 2.73 9.42
N CYS A 7 -10.07 2.53 9.38
CA CYS A 7 -9.38 1.49 10.12
C CYS A 7 -9.70 1.55 11.63
N LYS A 8 -9.57 2.73 12.24
CA LYS A 8 -9.87 2.91 13.68
C LYS A 8 -11.31 2.55 14.03
N VAL A 9 -12.28 2.97 13.21
CA VAL A 9 -13.70 2.65 13.41
C VAL A 9 -13.95 1.16 13.25
N ALA A 10 -13.35 0.53 12.24
CA ALA A 10 -13.47 -0.90 11.99
C ALA A 10 -12.90 -1.74 13.15
N LEU A 11 -11.72 -1.39 13.66
CA LEU A 11 -11.11 -2.05 14.83
C LEU A 11 -11.99 -1.88 16.08
N ALA A 12 -12.53 -0.70 16.33
CA ALA A 12 -13.44 -0.45 17.45
C ALA A 12 -14.75 -1.22 17.32
N ALA A 13 -15.19 -1.54 16.09
CA ALA A 13 -16.31 -2.42 15.81
C ALA A 13 -15.92 -3.92 15.78
N GLY A 14 -14.65 -4.26 16.08
CA GLY A 14 -14.17 -5.63 16.18
C GLY A 14 -13.79 -6.29 14.86
N TRP A 15 -13.58 -5.54 13.81
CA TRP A 15 -13.22 -6.09 12.51
C TRP A 15 -11.75 -6.50 12.45
N SER A 16 -11.46 -7.79 12.60
CA SER A 16 -10.09 -8.33 12.60
C SER A 16 -9.34 -8.06 11.29
N ALA A 17 -10.03 -8.07 10.15
CA ALA A 17 -9.44 -7.72 8.85
C ALA A 17 -8.80 -6.33 8.84
N ALA A 18 -9.29 -5.40 9.68
CA ALA A 18 -8.74 -4.06 9.79
C ALA A 18 -7.33 -3.99 10.41
N LEU A 19 -6.85 -5.05 11.06
CA LEU A 19 -5.44 -5.17 11.49
C LEU A 19 -4.49 -5.04 10.30
N GLY A 20 -4.87 -5.56 9.14
CA GLY A 20 -4.11 -5.42 7.91
C GLY A 20 -3.97 -3.98 7.40
N TRP A 21 -4.83 -3.06 7.85
CA TRP A 21 -4.86 -1.66 7.40
C TRP A 21 -4.09 -0.72 8.33
N VAL A 22 -3.71 -1.20 9.52
CA VAL A 22 -3.04 -0.40 10.56
C VAL A 22 -1.79 0.29 9.99
N GLY A 23 -1.71 1.61 10.20
CA GLY A 23 -0.58 2.43 9.75
C GLY A 23 -0.51 2.67 8.22
N THR A 24 -1.51 2.25 7.44
CA THR A 24 -1.56 2.57 6.01
C THR A 24 -2.13 3.98 5.82
N PRO A 25 -1.37 4.90 5.21
CA PRO A 25 -1.84 6.27 4.97
C PRO A 25 -2.79 6.36 3.78
N GLY A 26 -3.39 7.53 3.59
CA GLY A 26 -4.17 7.86 2.40
C GLY A 26 -5.67 7.85 2.62
N GLN A 27 -6.41 7.84 1.51
CA GLN A 27 -7.87 7.91 1.46
C GLN A 27 -8.48 6.56 1.09
N ILE A 28 -9.73 6.33 1.49
CA ILE A 28 -10.46 5.09 1.22
C ILE A 28 -10.54 4.76 -0.29
N GLY A 29 -10.69 5.76 -1.16
CA GLY A 29 -10.72 5.55 -2.61
C GLY A 29 -9.40 5.00 -3.15
N GLY A 30 -8.25 5.52 -2.69
CA GLY A 30 -6.94 4.97 -3.04
C GLY A 30 -6.73 3.57 -2.47
N ALA A 31 -7.18 3.33 -1.23
CA ALA A 31 -7.14 2.02 -0.60
C ALA A 31 -7.93 0.97 -1.40
N LEU A 32 -9.14 1.31 -1.86
CA LEU A 32 -9.94 0.45 -2.73
C LEU A 32 -9.23 0.17 -4.06
N LYS A 33 -8.71 1.23 -4.71
CA LYS A 33 -8.04 1.11 -6.02
C LYS A 33 -6.81 0.20 -5.98
N MET A 34 -6.08 0.22 -4.86
CA MET A 34 -4.87 -0.58 -4.64
C MET A 34 -5.12 -1.88 -3.86
N ASN A 35 -6.37 -2.17 -3.51
CA ASN A 35 -6.67 -3.25 -2.56
C ASN A 35 -5.72 -3.21 -1.36
N ALA A 36 -5.69 -2.06 -0.68
CA ALA A 36 -4.71 -1.80 0.36
C ALA A 36 -4.88 -2.71 1.57
N GLY A 37 -3.76 -3.12 2.14
CA GLY A 37 -3.71 -3.98 3.30
C GLY A 37 -2.35 -4.67 3.45
N SER A 38 -2.33 -5.68 4.27
CA SER A 38 -1.18 -6.55 4.50
C SER A 38 -1.63 -8.01 4.54
N ARG A 39 -0.69 -8.93 4.86
CA ARG A 39 -1.01 -10.36 5.07
C ARG A 39 -2.09 -10.61 6.14
N LEU A 40 -2.39 -9.64 6.99
CA LEU A 40 -3.42 -9.73 8.04
C LEU A 40 -4.82 -9.37 7.53
N GLY A 41 -4.93 -8.80 6.34
CA GLY A 41 -6.20 -8.44 5.70
C GLY A 41 -6.03 -7.31 4.71
N GLU A 42 -6.72 -7.41 3.59
CA GLU A 42 -6.85 -6.38 2.58
C GLU A 42 -8.26 -5.78 2.62
N ILE A 43 -8.43 -4.54 2.16
CA ILE A 43 -9.75 -3.90 2.20
C ILE A 43 -10.78 -4.67 1.37
N GLY A 44 -10.37 -5.29 0.27
CA GLY A 44 -11.24 -6.11 -0.57
C GLY A 44 -11.96 -7.21 0.20
N ASN A 45 -11.32 -7.79 1.24
CA ASN A 45 -11.93 -8.88 2.02
C ASN A 45 -13.28 -8.51 2.65
N VAL A 46 -13.53 -7.23 2.91
CA VAL A 46 -14.75 -6.75 3.57
C VAL A 46 -15.64 -5.88 2.67
N VAL A 47 -15.23 -5.64 1.43
CA VAL A 47 -16.03 -4.85 0.47
C VAL A 47 -17.18 -5.70 -0.06
N LYS A 48 -18.41 -5.21 0.07
CA LYS A 48 -19.59 -5.82 -0.57
C LYS A 48 -19.88 -5.20 -1.93
N ARG A 49 -19.78 -3.90 -2.02
CA ARG A 49 -20.03 -3.16 -3.27
C ARG A 49 -19.37 -1.79 -3.23
N VAL A 50 -19.08 -1.25 -4.39
CA VAL A 50 -18.54 0.09 -4.58
C VAL A 50 -19.36 0.86 -5.59
N GLN A 51 -19.76 2.07 -5.26
CA GLN A 51 -20.36 3.01 -6.19
C GLN A 51 -19.28 3.91 -6.75
N CYS A 52 -19.28 4.08 -8.05
CA CYS A 52 -18.42 5.04 -8.72
C CYS A 52 -19.17 5.81 -9.81
N ILE A 53 -18.55 6.89 -10.28
CA ILE A 53 -18.95 7.63 -11.45
C ILE A 53 -17.90 7.37 -12.53
N SER A 54 -18.34 6.89 -13.69
CA SER A 54 -17.49 6.66 -14.85
C SER A 54 -18.23 7.15 -16.09
N ASN A 55 -17.55 7.94 -16.92
CA ASN A 55 -18.14 8.55 -18.14
C ASN A 55 -19.49 9.25 -17.89
N GLY A 56 -19.59 9.97 -16.77
CA GLY A 56 -20.81 10.68 -16.36
C GLY A 56 -21.92 9.80 -15.79
N ALA A 57 -21.82 8.48 -15.86
CA ALA A 57 -22.80 7.55 -15.34
C ALA A 57 -22.44 7.07 -13.93
N ARG A 58 -23.47 6.92 -13.08
CA ARG A 58 -23.34 6.27 -11.78
C ARG A 58 -23.50 4.77 -11.98
N ILE A 59 -22.48 4.03 -11.54
CA ILE A 59 -22.47 2.55 -11.54
C ILE A 59 -22.20 2.04 -10.14
N VAL A 60 -22.75 0.87 -9.82
CA VAL A 60 -22.48 0.15 -8.56
C VAL A 60 -21.94 -1.22 -8.94
N LEU A 61 -20.72 -1.49 -8.51
CA LEU A 61 -20.04 -2.77 -8.70
C LEU A 61 -20.18 -3.59 -7.43
N ASN A 62 -20.51 -4.86 -7.57
CA ASN A 62 -20.46 -5.83 -6.48
C ASN A 62 -19.01 -6.27 -6.22
N HIS A 63 -18.79 -7.11 -5.21
CA HIS A 63 -17.47 -7.58 -4.81
C HIS A 63 -16.69 -8.20 -5.99
N ASP A 64 -17.31 -9.12 -6.71
CA ASP A 64 -16.66 -9.86 -7.79
C ASP A 64 -16.30 -8.95 -8.98
N GLU A 65 -17.19 -8.02 -9.31
CA GLU A 65 -16.95 -7.00 -10.35
C GLU A 65 -15.82 -6.03 -9.98
N CYS A 66 -15.58 -5.80 -8.69
CA CYS A 66 -14.43 -5.01 -8.24
C CYS A 66 -13.07 -5.67 -8.54
N GLY A 67 -13.04 -7.00 -8.74
CA GLY A 67 -11.86 -7.75 -9.16
C GLY A 67 -10.64 -7.52 -8.28
N PHE A 68 -10.81 -7.58 -6.95
CA PHE A 68 -9.72 -7.36 -6.01
C PHE A 68 -8.67 -8.47 -6.10
N ALA A 69 -7.41 -8.07 -6.22
CA ALA A 69 -6.25 -8.94 -6.17
C ALA A 69 -5.10 -8.20 -5.47
N TYR A 70 -3.97 -8.86 -5.25
CA TYR A 70 -2.80 -8.25 -4.61
C TYR A 70 -2.38 -6.95 -5.31
N ARG A 71 -2.54 -5.83 -4.62
CA ARG A 71 -2.26 -4.46 -5.11
C ARG A 71 -2.97 -4.11 -6.42
N LYS A 72 -4.17 -4.66 -6.62
CA LYS A 72 -4.95 -4.46 -7.84
C LYS A 72 -6.46 -4.45 -7.55
N SER A 73 -7.20 -3.74 -8.39
CA SER A 73 -8.65 -3.79 -8.50
C SER A 73 -9.06 -3.49 -9.95
N ASN A 74 -10.30 -3.80 -10.30
CA ASN A 74 -10.79 -3.75 -11.68
C ASN A 74 -11.77 -2.57 -11.92
N PHE A 75 -11.61 -1.47 -11.16
CA PHE A 75 -12.41 -0.27 -11.40
C PHE A 75 -12.10 0.35 -12.77
N PRO A 76 -13.09 0.92 -13.46
CA PRO A 76 -12.85 1.66 -14.70
C PRO A 76 -11.75 2.70 -14.52
N GLU A 77 -10.91 2.91 -15.54
CA GLU A 77 -9.69 3.71 -15.44
C GLU A 77 -9.93 5.12 -14.91
N ASN A 78 -10.94 5.80 -15.42
CA ASN A 78 -11.31 7.17 -15.07
C ASN A 78 -12.43 7.24 -14.01
N ALA A 79 -12.71 6.14 -13.29
CA ALA A 79 -13.78 6.13 -12.31
C ALA A 79 -13.42 6.92 -11.05
N VAL A 80 -14.35 7.75 -10.60
CA VAL A 80 -14.31 8.40 -9.28
C VAL A 80 -15.12 7.55 -8.31
N LEU A 81 -14.46 6.93 -7.34
CA LEU A 81 -15.11 6.12 -6.31
C LEU A 81 -15.79 7.03 -5.29
N THR A 82 -17.11 6.92 -5.16
CA THR A 82 -17.92 7.86 -4.37
C THR A 82 -18.44 7.28 -3.06
N ARG A 83 -18.73 5.97 -3.03
CA ARG A 83 -19.23 5.26 -1.84
C ARG A 83 -18.77 3.80 -1.86
N THR A 84 -18.53 3.25 -0.68
CA THR A 84 -18.33 1.80 -0.51
C THR A 84 -19.19 1.29 0.62
N TRP A 85 -19.64 0.05 0.50
CA TRP A 85 -20.31 -0.70 1.55
C TRP A 85 -19.35 -1.80 2.00
N LEU A 86 -19.01 -1.75 3.27
CA LEU A 86 -18.16 -2.72 3.93
C LEU A 86 -19.03 -3.61 4.82
N GLN A 87 -18.68 -4.87 4.92
CA GLN A 87 -19.33 -5.80 5.81
C GLN A 87 -18.27 -6.65 6.49
N CYS A 88 -18.45 -6.86 7.77
CA CYS A 88 -17.67 -7.78 8.58
C CYS A 88 -18.62 -8.53 9.52
N ASP A 89 -18.14 -9.62 10.09
CA ASP A 89 -18.88 -10.37 11.06
C ASP A 89 -18.98 -9.59 12.39
N ASP A 90 -20.06 -9.84 13.13
CA ASP A 90 -20.24 -9.27 14.47
C ASP A 90 -19.18 -9.81 15.42
N CYS A 91 -18.76 -8.96 16.37
CA CYS A 91 -17.81 -9.34 17.39
C CYS A 91 -18.23 -8.87 18.77
N THR A 92 -17.63 -9.45 19.79
CA THR A 92 -17.82 -9.08 21.20
C THR A 92 -16.97 -7.84 21.56
N VAL A 93 -17.34 -7.16 22.64
CA VAL A 93 -16.57 -6.04 23.21
C VAL A 93 -15.15 -6.49 23.60
N GLN A 94 -15.00 -7.71 24.11
CA GLN A 94 -13.69 -8.25 24.48
C GLN A 94 -12.80 -8.45 23.26
N GLU A 95 -13.32 -8.97 22.16
CA GLU A 95 -12.59 -9.12 20.90
C GLU A 95 -12.14 -7.74 20.35
N SER A 96 -13.02 -6.76 20.35
CA SER A 96 -12.68 -5.39 19.96
C SER A 96 -11.53 -4.80 20.79
N THR A 97 -11.54 -5.00 22.10
CA THR A 97 -10.48 -4.53 23.00
C THR A 97 -9.13 -5.20 22.67
N ASN A 98 -9.13 -6.51 22.44
CA ASN A 98 -7.94 -7.26 22.07
C ASN A 98 -7.37 -6.79 20.74
N LEU A 99 -8.23 -6.54 19.74
CA LEU A 99 -7.83 -6.02 18.42
C LEU A 99 -7.16 -4.63 18.53
N MET A 100 -7.66 -3.76 19.40
CA MET A 100 -7.04 -2.44 19.62
C MET A 100 -5.64 -2.56 20.23
N VAL A 101 -5.43 -3.48 21.16
CA VAL A 101 -4.09 -3.75 21.73
C VAL A 101 -3.14 -4.28 20.65
N GLU A 102 -3.60 -5.21 19.83
CA GLU A 102 -2.81 -5.77 18.73
C GLU A 102 -2.48 -4.71 17.68
N ALA A 103 -3.44 -3.87 17.32
CA ALA A 103 -3.25 -2.76 16.38
C ALA A 103 -2.17 -1.79 16.85
N ASN A 104 -2.12 -1.45 18.13
CA ASN A 104 -1.08 -0.60 18.68
C ASN A 104 0.32 -1.24 18.57
N LYS A 105 0.45 -2.54 18.88
CA LYS A 105 1.70 -3.28 18.69
C LYS A 105 2.14 -3.31 17.22
N LEU A 106 1.21 -3.48 16.30
CA LEU A 106 1.50 -3.44 14.87
C LEU A 106 1.96 -2.05 14.42
N LEU A 107 1.34 -0.99 14.92
CA LEU A 107 1.72 0.39 14.61
C LEU A 107 3.13 0.69 15.12
N GLU A 108 3.48 0.28 16.35
CA GLU A 108 4.83 0.42 16.90
C GLU A 108 5.87 -0.31 16.05
N ARG A 109 5.60 -1.57 15.66
CA ARG A 109 6.49 -2.34 14.78
C ARG A 109 6.72 -1.63 13.44
N ARG A 110 5.66 -1.05 12.84
CA ARG A 110 5.77 -0.26 11.62
C ARG A 110 6.64 0.97 11.80
N HIS A 111 6.47 1.70 12.90
CA HIS A 111 7.29 2.88 13.20
C HIS A 111 8.78 2.55 13.37
N LEU A 112 9.10 1.34 13.84
CA LEU A 112 10.49 0.88 13.99
C LEU A 112 11.07 0.36 12.67
N SER A 113 10.25 -0.28 11.81
CA SER A 113 10.70 -0.94 10.58
C SER A 113 10.58 -0.08 9.32
N GLN A 114 9.94 1.08 9.39
CA GLN A 114 9.75 1.96 8.24
C GLN A 114 10.44 3.32 8.44
N PRO A 115 10.94 3.96 7.38
CA PRO A 115 11.59 5.27 7.49
C PRO A 115 10.58 6.35 7.89
N LYS A 116 11.04 7.30 8.72
CA LYS A 116 10.23 8.46 9.13
C LYS A 116 10.25 9.61 8.10
N GLN A 117 11.19 9.57 7.16
CA GLN A 117 11.31 10.56 6.11
C GLN A 117 10.16 10.47 5.11
N LYS A 118 9.89 11.56 4.41
CA LYS A 118 8.91 11.59 3.32
C LYS A 118 9.25 10.57 2.24
N SER A 119 8.30 9.74 1.88
CA SER A 119 8.41 8.70 0.84
C SER A 119 7.04 8.41 0.24
N ALA A 120 7.02 7.69 -0.86
CA ALA A 120 5.78 7.18 -1.48
C ALA A 120 5.36 5.79 -0.96
N GLY A 121 5.95 5.30 0.14
CA GLY A 121 5.76 3.94 0.63
C GLY A 121 6.67 2.94 -0.07
N SER A 122 6.25 1.68 -0.15
CA SER A 122 6.96 0.64 -0.90
C SER A 122 6.98 0.97 -2.39
N ILE A 123 8.14 0.93 -3.00
CA ILE A 123 8.33 1.24 -4.42
C ILE A 123 7.90 0.06 -5.29
N PHE A 124 8.24 -1.16 -4.87
CA PHE A 124 7.95 -2.38 -5.60
C PHE A 124 7.02 -3.31 -4.84
N LYS A 125 6.23 -4.08 -5.58
CA LYS A 125 5.47 -5.22 -5.03
C LYS A 125 6.44 -6.32 -4.60
N ASN A 126 6.00 -7.14 -3.65
CA ASN A 126 6.74 -8.35 -3.35
C ASN A 126 6.54 -9.37 -4.48
N PRO A 127 7.61 -9.96 -5.01
CA PRO A 127 7.49 -11.06 -5.96
C PRO A 127 6.94 -12.31 -5.28
N SER A 128 6.50 -13.28 -6.07
CA SER A 128 6.03 -14.56 -5.56
C SER A 128 7.14 -15.27 -4.78
N GLY A 129 6.84 -15.66 -3.54
CA GLY A 129 7.75 -16.41 -2.68
C GLY A 129 8.87 -15.60 -2.02
N ASP A 130 8.96 -14.28 -2.24
CA ASP A 130 10.03 -13.46 -1.68
C ASP A 130 9.57 -12.03 -1.33
N PHE A 131 10.48 -11.24 -0.76
CA PHE A 131 10.25 -9.85 -0.37
C PHE A 131 11.17 -8.91 -1.16
N ALA A 132 10.58 -7.94 -1.84
CA ALA A 132 11.34 -6.92 -2.58
C ALA A 132 12.39 -6.22 -1.68
N GLY A 133 12.03 -5.93 -0.41
CA GLY A 133 12.97 -5.31 0.53
C GLY A 133 14.21 -6.17 0.81
N ARG A 134 14.07 -7.50 0.92
CA ARG A 134 15.19 -8.42 1.10
C ARG A 134 16.10 -8.44 -0.14
N LEU A 135 15.51 -8.62 -1.31
CA LEU A 135 16.25 -8.65 -2.58
C LEU A 135 17.03 -7.35 -2.81
N ILE A 136 16.42 -6.20 -2.53
CA ILE A 136 17.07 -4.89 -2.68
C ILE A 136 18.23 -4.74 -1.67
N ASP A 137 18.05 -5.22 -0.44
CA ASP A 137 19.07 -5.15 0.60
C ASP A 137 20.30 -5.98 0.21
N GLU A 138 20.09 -7.22 -0.21
CA GLU A 138 21.15 -8.14 -0.66
C GLU A 138 21.83 -7.66 -1.97
N ALA A 139 21.10 -6.96 -2.84
CA ALA A 139 21.68 -6.31 -4.02
C ALA A 139 22.45 -5.01 -3.68
N ALA A 140 22.77 -4.77 -2.39
CA ALA A 140 23.45 -3.58 -1.90
C ALA A 140 22.71 -2.27 -2.30
N GLY A 141 21.36 -2.30 -2.27
CA GLY A 141 20.54 -1.16 -2.64
C GLY A 141 20.48 -0.07 -1.57
N LYS A 142 20.54 -0.44 -0.26
CA LYS A 142 20.43 0.52 0.84
C LYS A 142 21.47 1.64 0.75
N GLY A 143 21.00 2.88 0.91
CA GLY A 143 21.85 4.07 0.89
C GLY A 143 22.25 4.56 -0.50
N LEU A 144 21.86 3.88 -1.59
CA LEU A 144 22.03 4.40 -2.96
C LEU A 144 21.28 5.72 -3.12
N ARG A 145 21.85 6.64 -3.89
CA ARG A 145 21.30 7.99 -4.09
C ARG A 145 21.31 8.41 -5.55
N VAL A 146 20.26 9.17 -5.90
CA VAL A 146 20.20 9.97 -7.13
C VAL A 146 19.58 11.31 -6.73
N GLY A 147 20.29 12.40 -6.93
CA GLY A 147 19.86 13.72 -6.48
C GLY A 147 19.46 13.73 -5.00
N GLY A 148 18.25 14.19 -4.70
CA GLY A 148 17.70 14.20 -3.34
C GLY A 148 17.04 12.88 -2.89
N ALA A 149 16.95 11.86 -3.76
CA ALA A 149 16.35 10.57 -3.45
C ALA A 149 17.40 9.58 -2.91
N GLU A 150 17.04 8.83 -1.87
CA GLU A 150 17.90 7.78 -1.26
C GLU A 150 17.09 6.53 -0.98
N VAL A 151 17.64 5.35 -1.29
CA VAL A 151 17.09 4.08 -0.78
C VAL A 151 17.28 4.05 0.73
N SER A 152 16.18 3.89 1.47
CA SER A 152 16.20 3.96 2.92
C SER A 152 17.12 2.88 3.53
N LYS A 153 17.92 3.30 4.51
CA LYS A 153 18.75 2.38 5.31
C LYS A 153 17.92 1.54 6.29
N VAL A 154 16.70 1.98 6.64
CA VAL A 154 15.79 1.27 7.52
C VAL A 154 15.05 0.16 6.78
N HIS A 155 14.49 0.48 5.60
CA HIS A 155 13.73 -0.47 4.79
C HIS A 155 14.05 -0.30 3.31
N ALA A 156 14.71 -1.28 2.71
CA ALA A 156 15.27 -1.15 1.37
C ALA A 156 14.22 -0.94 0.25
N ASN A 157 12.96 -1.36 0.45
CA ASN A 157 11.88 -1.11 -0.53
C ASN A 157 11.25 0.30 -0.39
N PHE A 158 11.92 1.22 0.31
CA PHE A 158 11.48 2.62 0.43
C PHE A 158 12.55 3.55 -0.14
N ILE A 159 12.14 4.45 -1.01
CA ILE A 159 12.97 5.58 -1.44
C ILE A 159 12.49 6.82 -0.68
N VAL A 160 13.39 7.41 0.08
CA VAL A 160 13.11 8.58 0.92
C VAL A 160 13.62 9.87 0.27
N ASN A 161 12.87 10.95 0.47
CA ASN A 161 13.29 12.29 0.09
C ASN A 161 14.17 12.88 1.21
N ARG A 162 15.46 13.04 0.91
CA ARG A 162 16.46 13.64 1.84
C ARG A 162 16.47 15.17 1.81
N GLY A 163 15.69 15.75 0.92
CA GLY A 163 15.58 17.16 0.63
C GLY A 163 15.75 17.44 -0.86
N GLY A 164 14.75 18.10 -1.47
CA GLY A 164 14.80 18.51 -2.89
C GLY A 164 14.75 17.36 -3.92
N ALA A 165 14.37 16.13 -3.52
CA ALA A 165 14.22 15.04 -4.48
C ALA A 165 13.13 15.35 -5.51
N THR A 166 13.45 15.22 -6.79
CA THR A 166 12.51 15.30 -7.90
C THR A 166 11.87 13.93 -8.14
N ALA A 167 10.72 13.89 -8.83
CA ALA A 167 10.12 12.63 -9.26
C ALA A 167 11.06 11.84 -10.19
N LYS A 168 11.84 12.56 -11.04
CA LYS A 168 12.86 11.96 -11.92
C LYS A 168 13.96 11.27 -11.10
N ASP A 169 14.44 11.88 -10.01
CA ASP A 169 15.43 11.23 -9.13
C ASP A 169 14.92 9.92 -8.57
N VAL A 170 13.65 9.92 -8.10
CA VAL A 170 13.02 8.71 -7.54
C VAL A 170 12.88 7.61 -8.60
N VAL A 171 12.42 7.95 -9.80
CA VAL A 171 12.27 6.99 -10.91
C VAL A 171 13.61 6.44 -11.32
N THR A 172 14.62 7.30 -11.53
CA THR A 172 15.97 6.88 -11.91
C THR A 172 16.58 5.94 -10.86
N LEU A 173 16.48 6.31 -9.58
CA LEU A 173 17.00 5.48 -8.49
C LEU A 173 16.28 4.12 -8.43
N ALA A 174 14.97 4.10 -8.58
CA ALA A 174 14.20 2.86 -8.58
C ALA A 174 14.57 1.96 -9.77
N THR A 175 14.80 2.52 -10.97
CA THR A 175 15.27 1.76 -12.13
C THR A 175 16.65 1.12 -11.86
N ILE A 176 17.59 1.88 -11.29
CA ILE A 176 18.92 1.35 -10.92
C ILE A 176 18.78 0.16 -9.94
N VAL A 177 17.89 0.29 -8.95
CA VAL A 177 17.62 -0.76 -7.97
C VAL A 177 17.02 -1.99 -8.65
N GLN A 178 16.02 -1.80 -9.53
CA GLN A 178 15.38 -2.87 -10.28
C GLN A 178 16.40 -3.67 -11.14
N GLU A 179 17.27 -2.97 -11.86
CA GLU A 179 18.33 -3.58 -12.68
C GLU A 179 19.33 -4.36 -11.83
N ARG A 180 19.71 -3.88 -10.64
CA ARG A 180 20.60 -4.59 -9.72
C ARG A 180 19.99 -5.89 -9.23
N VAL A 181 18.71 -5.85 -8.81
CA VAL A 181 17.99 -7.04 -8.37
C VAL A 181 17.86 -8.04 -9.51
N GLN A 182 17.48 -7.59 -10.71
CA GLN A 182 17.38 -8.46 -11.89
C GLN A 182 18.72 -9.12 -12.22
N ARG A 183 19.82 -8.38 -12.17
CA ARG A 183 21.16 -8.92 -12.47
C ARG A 183 21.63 -9.97 -11.45
N MET A 184 21.25 -9.79 -10.16
CA MET A 184 21.73 -10.67 -9.09
C MET A 184 20.85 -11.90 -8.89
N PHE A 185 19.53 -11.75 -9.07
CA PHE A 185 18.55 -12.78 -8.71
C PHE A 185 17.70 -13.27 -9.88
N ASP A 186 17.85 -12.69 -11.07
CA ASP A 186 17.00 -12.93 -12.26
C ASP A 186 15.50 -12.64 -11.98
N VAL A 187 15.23 -11.69 -11.07
CA VAL A 187 13.87 -11.24 -10.68
C VAL A 187 13.63 -9.82 -11.13
N VAL A 188 12.60 -9.60 -11.94
CA VAL A 188 12.14 -8.26 -12.32
C VAL A 188 11.11 -7.79 -11.29
N LEU A 189 11.49 -6.81 -10.46
CA LEU A 189 10.58 -6.22 -9.48
C LEU A 189 9.46 -5.42 -10.17
N GLU A 190 8.20 -5.68 -9.81
CA GLU A 190 7.04 -4.93 -10.32
C GLU A 190 6.81 -3.66 -9.50
N TRP A 191 6.59 -2.53 -10.18
CA TRP A 191 6.29 -1.26 -9.52
C TRP A 191 4.96 -1.32 -8.75
N GLU A 192 4.97 -0.90 -7.48
CA GLU A 192 3.75 -0.67 -6.68
C GLU A 192 3.28 0.79 -6.80
N VAL A 193 4.20 1.75 -6.81
CA VAL A 193 3.87 3.16 -6.99
C VAL A 193 3.38 3.46 -8.40
N LYS A 194 2.40 4.35 -8.52
CA LYS A 194 1.88 4.82 -9.80
C LYS A 194 2.60 6.10 -10.22
N ARG A 195 3.15 6.10 -11.42
CA ARG A 195 3.75 7.28 -12.03
C ARG A 195 2.65 8.07 -12.75
N VAL A 196 2.54 9.36 -12.48
CA VAL A 196 1.56 10.28 -13.09
C VAL A 196 2.30 11.50 -13.61
N GLY A 197 2.13 11.82 -14.87
CA GLY A 197 2.81 12.92 -15.55
C GLY A 197 3.87 12.46 -16.54
N ASP A 198 4.63 13.43 -17.06
CA ASP A 198 5.73 13.19 -17.97
C ASP A 198 7.04 13.04 -17.19
N PHE A 199 7.80 12.00 -17.52
CA PHE A 199 9.09 11.65 -16.90
C PHE A 199 10.24 11.62 -17.93
N SER A 200 9.97 12.12 -19.14
CA SER A 200 10.99 12.25 -20.19
C SER A 200 12.08 13.27 -19.83
#